data_9d5af3289b848d54174b5cb2231bd98a
#
_entry.id   9d5af3289b848d54174b5cb2231bd98a
#
_cell.length_a   1.000
_cell.length_b   1.000
_cell.length_c   1.000
_cell.angle_alpha   90.00
_cell.angle_beta   90.00
_cell.angle_gamma   90.00
#
_symmetry.space_group_name_H-M   'P 1'
#
loop_
_entity.id
_entity.type
_entity.pdbx_description
1 polymer ?
#
loop_
_entity_poly.entity_id
_entity_poly.type
_entity_poly.pdbx_seq_one_letter_code
_entity_poly.pdbx_strand_id
1 'polypeptide(L)'
;MEAAHARNIRVITELVINHTSDQHPWFQRARRAPKGSPERNWYVWSDDPNKYSGTRIIFVDTERSNWTWDPEAQQFYWHRFFSHQPDLNFDNPEVVEAIINVMRFWLRMGVDGLRLDAIPYLVERDGTNCENLPETHDILRLLRRTVDAEFPNRIFLAEANQWPSDVRAYFGDGDECHMAFHFPVMPRMYMSLRREDRTPMVDIMRQTPDIPESCQWAIFLRNHDELTLEMVTDEERDYMYREYARDPRMRINVGIRRRLSPLMEGGRRQMEAMNALLMSLPGTPIIYYGDEIGMGDNIYLGDRNGVRTPMQWSADRNAGFSEADTAALFAPLIVDAPYSYHTVNVGAQEKLPTSWLRWMRRLIAVRQEYKAFGRGTWEPLAAANRRVLVFLRRYKDELILCVNNLSRFAQYVELDLRELNGMVPLELWSKTCFPPIGEWPYLLTLGPHNFLWFRLLAPEQAKEFQRAT
;
A
#
# COMPACT_ATOMS: atom_id res chain seq x y z
N MET A 1 0.37 8.39 21.88
CA MET A 1 -0.21 9.51 21.15
C MET A 1 0.59 10.79 21.34
N GLU A 2 0.76 11.30 22.56
CA GLU A 2 1.43 12.57 22.88
C GLU A 2 2.81 12.71 22.23
N ALA A 3 3.66 11.69 22.32
CA ALA A 3 5.01 11.71 21.73
C ALA A 3 4.99 11.83 20.20
N ALA A 4 4.02 11.26 19.52
CA ALA A 4 3.84 11.39 18.08
C ALA A 4 3.36 12.81 17.72
N HIS A 5 2.32 13.29 18.39
CA HIS A 5 1.76 14.62 18.15
C HIS A 5 2.75 15.74 18.44
N ALA A 6 3.59 15.61 19.49
CA ALA A 6 4.66 16.57 19.78
C ALA A 6 5.72 16.66 18.66
N ARG A 7 5.75 15.68 17.75
CA ARG A 7 6.62 15.62 16.56
C ARG A 7 5.86 15.88 15.25
N ASN A 8 4.62 16.37 15.34
CA ASN A 8 3.70 16.56 14.21
C ASN A 8 3.45 15.26 13.39
N ILE A 9 3.51 14.11 14.06
CA ILE A 9 3.20 12.81 13.45
C ILE A 9 1.75 12.47 13.79
N ARG A 10 0.95 12.18 12.76
CA ARG A 10 -0.40 11.65 12.90
C ARG A 10 -0.35 10.14 13.02
N VAL A 11 -1.25 9.58 13.82
CA VAL A 11 -1.31 8.13 14.09
C VAL A 11 -2.62 7.57 13.55
N ILE A 12 -2.50 6.61 12.64
CA ILE A 12 -3.61 5.80 12.15
C ILE A 12 -3.46 4.42 12.79
N THR A 13 -4.51 3.92 13.43
CA THR A 13 -4.53 2.55 13.95
C THR A 13 -5.43 1.66 13.11
N GLU A 14 -5.19 0.37 13.22
CA GLU A 14 -6.03 -0.66 12.63
C GLU A 14 -7.40 -0.70 13.29
N LEU A 15 -8.44 -0.91 12.49
CA LEU A 15 -9.78 -1.24 12.95
C LEU A 15 -10.30 -2.43 12.13
N VAL A 16 -10.13 -3.63 12.65
CA VAL A 16 -10.68 -4.85 12.06
C VAL A 16 -12.17 -4.91 12.43
N ILE A 17 -13.02 -4.71 11.42
CA ILE A 17 -14.47 -4.67 11.63
C ILE A 17 -15.19 -5.89 11.06
N ASN A 18 -14.58 -6.61 10.10
CA ASN A 18 -15.22 -7.73 9.43
C ASN A 18 -15.41 -8.95 10.33
N HIS A 19 -14.46 -9.27 11.21
CA HIS A 19 -14.42 -10.49 11.98
C HIS A 19 -13.81 -10.29 13.37
N THR A 20 -13.90 -11.30 14.21
CA THR A 20 -13.15 -11.38 15.47
C THR A 20 -12.36 -12.68 15.54
N SER A 21 -11.51 -12.84 16.56
CA SER A 21 -11.02 -14.17 16.91
C SER A 21 -12.18 -15.07 17.38
N ASP A 22 -12.11 -16.36 17.11
CA ASP A 22 -13.00 -17.37 17.68
C ASP A 22 -12.92 -17.44 19.23
N GLN A 23 -11.84 -16.93 19.83
CA GLN A 23 -11.69 -16.80 21.29
C GLN A 23 -12.31 -15.50 21.85
N HIS A 24 -12.81 -14.60 20.99
CA HIS A 24 -13.41 -13.35 21.42
C HIS A 24 -14.66 -13.62 22.27
N PRO A 25 -14.88 -12.87 23.35
CA PRO A 25 -16.05 -13.08 24.22
C PRO A 25 -17.40 -13.02 23.50
N TRP A 26 -17.51 -12.23 22.43
CA TRP A 26 -18.73 -12.17 21.62
C TRP A 26 -18.99 -13.50 20.91
N PHE A 27 -17.98 -14.09 20.28
CA PHE A 27 -18.12 -15.38 19.61
C PHE A 27 -18.39 -16.51 20.62
N GLN A 28 -17.65 -16.54 21.73
CA GLN A 28 -17.84 -17.52 22.78
C GLN A 28 -19.24 -17.47 23.41
N ARG A 29 -19.86 -16.28 23.49
CA ARG A 29 -21.26 -16.13 23.91
C ARG A 29 -22.21 -16.61 22.80
N ALA A 30 -21.98 -16.18 21.55
CA ALA A 30 -22.83 -16.51 20.40
C ALA A 30 -22.89 -18.02 20.16
N ARG A 31 -21.76 -18.75 20.20
CA ARG A 31 -21.73 -20.20 19.97
C ARG A 31 -22.50 -21.03 21.03
N ARG A 32 -22.63 -20.49 22.26
CA ARG A 32 -23.35 -21.12 23.36
C ARG A 32 -24.83 -20.73 23.46
N ALA A 33 -25.19 -19.66 22.78
CA ALA A 33 -26.56 -19.15 22.79
C ALA A 33 -27.49 -20.04 21.98
N PRO A 34 -28.80 -20.09 22.30
CA PRO A 34 -29.77 -20.84 21.54
C PRO A 34 -29.80 -20.34 20.05
N LYS A 35 -30.05 -21.29 19.15
CA LYS A 35 -30.25 -20.98 17.75
C LYS A 35 -31.38 -19.95 17.58
N GLY A 36 -31.11 -18.89 16.81
CA GLY A 36 -32.04 -17.79 16.54
C GLY A 36 -32.18 -16.77 17.67
N SER A 37 -31.40 -16.89 18.78
CA SER A 37 -31.38 -15.87 19.83
C SER A 37 -30.63 -14.59 19.38
N PRO A 38 -30.87 -13.45 20.03
CA PRO A 38 -30.12 -12.19 19.72
C PRO A 38 -28.61 -12.39 19.85
N GLU A 39 -28.12 -13.09 20.84
CA GLU A 39 -26.69 -13.35 21.05
C GLU A 39 -26.09 -14.21 19.94
N ARG A 40 -26.84 -15.21 19.42
CA ARG A 40 -26.44 -16.03 18.29
C ARG A 40 -26.28 -15.16 17.03
N ASN A 41 -27.14 -14.19 16.85
CA ASN A 41 -27.21 -13.33 15.68
C ASN A 41 -26.07 -12.29 15.58
N TRP A 42 -25.08 -12.33 16.46
CA TRP A 42 -23.89 -11.49 16.36
C TRP A 42 -22.92 -11.94 15.27
N TYR A 43 -23.01 -13.21 14.84
CA TYR A 43 -22.19 -13.79 13.77
C TYR A 43 -23.10 -14.42 12.71
N VAL A 44 -22.51 -14.74 11.57
CA VAL A 44 -23.23 -15.32 10.44
C VAL A 44 -23.25 -16.85 10.57
N TRP A 45 -24.43 -17.45 10.68
CA TRP A 45 -24.64 -18.88 10.88
C TRP A 45 -25.54 -19.50 9.82
N SER A 46 -25.32 -20.78 9.49
CA SER A 46 -26.19 -21.55 8.60
C SER A 46 -26.24 -23.03 8.99
N ASP A 47 -27.35 -23.67 8.69
CA ASP A 47 -27.46 -25.15 8.74
C ASP A 47 -26.95 -25.78 7.44
N ASP A 48 -26.88 -25.00 6.34
CA ASP A 48 -26.41 -25.41 5.04
C ASP A 48 -25.02 -24.82 4.74
N PRO A 49 -23.99 -25.69 4.59
CA PRO A 49 -22.64 -25.25 4.26
C PRO A 49 -22.47 -24.81 2.78
N ASN A 50 -23.51 -24.95 1.95
CA ASN A 50 -23.51 -24.53 0.55
C ASN A 50 -24.08 -23.12 0.35
N LYS A 51 -24.62 -22.51 1.41
CA LYS A 51 -25.09 -21.11 1.33
C LYS A 51 -23.94 -20.21 0.90
N TYR A 52 -24.24 -19.19 0.09
CA TYR A 52 -23.25 -18.26 -0.50
C TYR A 52 -22.20 -18.95 -1.38
N SER A 53 -22.58 -20.01 -2.11
CA SER A 53 -21.66 -20.84 -2.93
C SER A 53 -20.92 -20.07 -4.04
N GLY A 54 -21.40 -18.87 -4.43
CA GLY A 54 -20.72 -17.99 -5.39
C GLY A 54 -19.51 -17.24 -4.83
N THR A 55 -19.21 -17.42 -3.53
CA THR A 55 -18.14 -16.67 -2.85
C THR A 55 -16.82 -17.40 -2.92
N ARG A 56 -15.80 -16.73 -3.45
CA ARG A 56 -14.42 -17.30 -3.53
C ARG A 56 -13.81 -17.49 -2.15
N ILE A 57 -12.88 -18.42 -2.04
CA ILE A 57 -12.00 -18.59 -0.87
C ILE A 57 -10.79 -17.67 -1.04
N ILE A 58 -10.46 -16.86 -0.03
CA ILE A 58 -9.33 -15.93 -0.06
C ILE A 58 -8.03 -16.66 0.32
N PHE A 59 -8.02 -17.39 1.42
CA PHE A 59 -6.83 -18.12 1.90
C PHE A 59 -6.80 -19.54 1.36
N VAL A 60 -6.56 -19.65 0.05
CA VAL A 60 -6.62 -20.92 -0.70
C VAL A 60 -5.61 -21.98 -0.24
N ASP A 61 -4.53 -21.58 0.44
CA ASP A 61 -3.50 -22.52 0.93
C ASP A 61 -3.94 -23.23 2.22
N THR A 62 -4.85 -22.64 3.00
CA THR A 62 -5.24 -23.14 4.33
C THR A 62 -6.70 -23.52 4.43
N GLU A 63 -7.59 -22.78 3.79
CA GLU A 63 -9.04 -22.98 3.91
C GLU A 63 -9.60 -23.79 2.73
N ARG A 64 -10.64 -24.60 3.02
CA ARG A 64 -11.34 -25.42 2.02
C ARG A 64 -12.78 -24.96 1.79
N SER A 65 -13.29 -24.15 2.69
CA SER A 65 -14.64 -23.60 2.68
C SER A 65 -14.63 -22.27 3.42
N ASN A 66 -15.59 -21.40 3.12
CA ASN A 66 -15.89 -20.22 3.94
C ASN A 66 -16.82 -20.58 5.13
N TRP A 67 -17.21 -21.84 5.29
CA TRP A 67 -18.03 -22.35 6.38
C TRP A 67 -17.27 -23.36 7.22
N THR A 68 -17.33 -23.22 8.54
CA THR A 68 -16.77 -24.20 9.48
C THR A 68 -17.85 -24.65 10.46
N TRP A 69 -17.92 -25.98 10.68
CA TRP A 69 -18.86 -26.57 11.64
C TRP A 69 -18.41 -26.31 13.08
N ASP A 70 -19.33 -25.77 13.89
CA ASP A 70 -19.12 -25.61 15.33
C ASP A 70 -19.90 -26.68 16.10
N PRO A 71 -19.21 -27.59 16.80
CA PRO A 71 -19.87 -28.69 17.50
C PRO A 71 -20.63 -28.23 18.76
N GLU A 72 -20.31 -27.08 19.35
CA GLU A 72 -21.03 -26.51 20.49
C GLU A 72 -22.30 -25.79 20.02
N ALA A 73 -22.21 -25.03 18.96
CA ALA A 73 -23.34 -24.33 18.37
C ALA A 73 -24.28 -25.25 17.55
N GLN A 74 -23.80 -26.43 17.12
CA GLN A 74 -24.49 -27.33 16.18
C GLN A 74 -24.95 -26.63 14.92
N GLN A 75 -24.10 -25.73 14.38
CA GLN A 75 -24.30 -25.00 13.15
C GLN A 75 -22.95 -24.69 12.50
N PHE A 76 -22.98 -24.33 11.21
CA PHE A 76 -21.83 -23.75 10.52
C PHE A 76 -21.79 -22.24 10.77
N TYR A 77 -20.60 -21.69 11.05
CA TYR A 77 -20.36 -20.25 11.05
C TYR A 77 -19.55 -19.85 9.80
N TRP A 78 -19.79 -18.64 9.37
CA TRP A 78 -19.12 -18.03 8.21
C TRP A 78 -17.80 -17.39 8.58
N HIS A 79 -16.81 -17.49 7.70
CA HIS A 79 -15.53 -16.79 7.77
C HIS A 79 -14.98 -16.54 6.39
N ARG A 80 -14.56 -15.33 6.11
CA ARG A 80 -13.95 -14.97 4.81
C ARG A 80 -12.45 -15.27 4.78
N PHE A 81 -11.81 -15.30 5.94
CA PHE A 81 -10.39 -15.52 6.14
C PHE A 81 -10.17 -16.86 6.84
N PHE A 82 -9.34 -16.90 7.88
CA PHE A 82 -9.12 -18.16 8.61
C PHE A 82 -10.37 -18.64 9.34
N SER A 83 -10.50 -19.94 9.47
CA SER A 83 -11.60 -20.55 10.25
C SER A 83 -11.64 -20.13 11.73
N HIS A 84 -10.53 -19.66 12.29
CA HIS A 84 -10.51 -19.08 13.63
C HIS A 84 -10.84 -17.56 13.66
N GLN A 85 -11.33 -17.01 12.56
CA GLN A 85 -11.72 -15.61 12.40
C GLN A 85 -13.18 -15.50 11.91
N PRO A 86 -14.17 -15.85 12.78
CA PRO A 86 -15.59 -15.79 12.40
C PRO A 86 -16.06 -14.37 12.08
N ASP A 87 -16.83 -14.23 11.02
CA ASP A 87 -17.32 -12.95 10.54
C ASP A 87 -18.51 -12.45 11.36
N LEU A 88 -18.51 -11.16 11.65
CA LEU A 88 -19.57 -10.46 12.34
C LEU A 88 -20.78 -10.28 11.42
N ASN A 89 -21.97 -10.33 11.98
CA ASN A 89 -23.21 -10.13 11.24
C ASN A 89 -23.64 -8.65 11.21
N PHE A 90 -23.32 -7.96 10.13
CA PHE A 90 -23.66 -6.55 9.96
C PHE A 90 -25.15 -6.27 9.67
N ASP A 91 -25.96 -7.30 9.45
CA ASP A 91 -27.42 -7.15 9.47
C ASP A 91 -27.97 -6.95 10.90
N ASN A 92 -27.17 -7.21 11.92
CA ASN A 92 -27.51 -6.96 13.30
C ASN A 92 -27.14 -5.54 13.72
N PRO A 93 -28.09 -4.65 14.05
CA PRO A 93 -27.80 -3.28 14.48
C PRO A 93 -26.99 -3.19 15.77
N GLU A 94 -27.05 -4.21 16.65
CA GLU A 94 -26.23 -4.25 17.87
C GLU A 94 -24.74 -4.43 17.53
N VAL A 95 -24.42 -5.20 16.48
CA VAL A 95 -23.06 -5.35 15.97
C VAL A 95 -22.55 -4.02 15.41
N VAL A 96 -23.37 -3.35 14.60
CA VAL A 96 -23.02 -2.03 14.04
C VAL A 96 -22.73 -1.02 15.14
N GLU A 97 -23.59 -0.93 16.16
CA GLU A 97 -23.37 -0.02 17.30
C GLU A 97 -22.13 -0.42 18.12
N ALA A 98 -21.87 -1.71 18.29
CA ALA A 98 -20.67 -2.18 18.99
C ALA A 98 -19.40 -1.76 18.24
N ILE A 99 -19.36 -1.88 16.92
CA ILE A 99 -18.24 -1.41 16.06
C ILE A 99 -18.08 0.12 16.16
N ILE A 100 -19.18 0.86 16.14
CA ILE A 100 -19.14 2.32 16.35
C ILE A 100 -18.52 2.65 17.72
N ASN A 101 -18.83 1.89 18.76
CA ASN A 101 -18.28 2.12 20.09
C ASN A 101 -16.78 1.76 20.17
N VAL A 102 -16.32 0.72 19.46
CA VAL A 102 -14.90 0.41 19.33
C VAL A 102 -14.18 1.55 18.59
N MET A 103 -14.76 2.06 17.52
CA MET A 103 -14.25 3.21 16.77
C MET A 103 -14.13 4.44 17.69
N ARG A 104 -15.17 4.79 18.44
CA ARG A 104 -15.17 5.88 19.41
C ARG A 104 -14.08 5.73 20.47
N PHE A 105 -13.85 4.52 20.93
CA PHE A 105 -12.80 4.21 21.93
C PHE A 105 -11.42 4.66 21.42
N TRP A 106 -11.02 4.25 20.22
CA TRP A 106 -9.74 4.62 19.65
C TRP A 106 -9.62 6.11 19.36
N LEU A 107 -10.67 6.73 18.83
CA LEU A 107 -10.69 8.15 18.50
C LEU A 107 -10.62 9.02 19.77
N ARG A 108 -11.26 8.61 20.88
CA ARG A 108 -11.13 9.29 22.18
C ARG A 108 -9.73 9.17 22.78
N MET A 109 -9.00 8.13 22.47
CA MET A 109 -7.57 8.00 22.82
C MET A 109 -6.66 8.96 22.03
N GLY A 110 -7.22 9.69 21.07
CA GLY A 110 -6.49 10.68 20.28
C GLY A 110 -5.93 10.19 18.96
N VAL A 111 -6.32 9.00 18.48
CA VAL A 111 -5.93 8.47 17.17
C VAL A 111 -6.46 9.41 16.07
N ASP A 112 -5.63 9.69 15.06
CA ASP A 112 -5.94 10.64 13.98
C ASP A 112 -6.67 10.00 12.79
N GLY A 113 -6.66 8.68 12.71
CA GLY A 113 -7.38 7.95 11.66
C GLY A 113 -7.44 6.46 11.93
N LEU A 114 -8.25 5.77 11.15
CA LEU A 114 -8.48 4.34 11.23
C LEU A 114 -8.27 3.69 9.88
N ARG A 115 -7.44 2.64 9.82
CA ARG A 115 -7.39 1.73 8.68
C ARG A 115 -8.48 0.69 8.84
N LEU A 116 -9.43 0.71 7.94
CA LEU A 116 -10.54 -0.23 7.93
C LEU A 116 -10.13 -1.48 7.15
N ASP A 117 -9.91 -2.56 7.89
CA ASP A 117 -9.49 -3.86 7.37
C ASP A 117 -10.65 -4.57 6.68
N ALA A 118 -10.37 -5.20 5.53
CA ALA A 118 -11.25 -6.16 4.87
C ALA A 118 -12.69 -5.67 4.59
N ILE A 119 -12.87 -4.39 4.34
CA ILE A 119 -14.21 -3.79 4.20
C ILE A 119 -15.04 -4.26 3.01
N PRO A 120 -14.51 -4.83 1.92
CA PRO A 120 -15.36 -5.37 0.85
C PRO A 120 -16.28 -6.52 1.28
N TYR A 121 -16.03 -7.14 2.42
CA TYR A 121 -16.60 -8.44 2.81
C TYR A 121 -17.61 -8.38 3.98
N LEU A 122 -18.09 -7.18 4.35
CA LEU A 122 -18.89 -6.97 5.56
C LEU A 122 -20.29 -7.61 5.53
N VAL A 123 -20.81 -7.89 4.36
CA VAL A 123 -22.22 -8.33 4.17
C VAL A 123 -22.28 -9.51 3.21
N GLU A 124 -23.10 -10.51 3.53
CA GLU A 124 -23.33 -11.70 2.71
C GLU A 124 -24.75 -11.69 2.15
N ARG A 125 -24.88 -12.01 0.85
CA ARG A 125 -26.17 -12.16 0.15
C ARG A 125 -26.14 -13.37 -0.79
N ASP A 126 -27.18 -14.18 -0.73
CA ASP A 126 -27.35 -15.29 -1.67
C ASP A 126 -27.38 -14.78 -3.12
N GLY A 127 -26.78 -15.56 -4.01
CA GLY A 127 -26.72 -15.23 -5.43
C GLY A 127 -25.73 -14.14 -5.80
N THR A 128 -24.90 -13.69 -4.84
CA THR A 128 -23.80 -12.74 -5.05
C THR A 128 -22.46 -13.37 -4.75
N ASN A 129 -21.37 -12.63 -5.00
CA ASN A 129 -20.02 -13.01 -4.58
C ASN A 129 -19.70 -12.55 -3.13
N CYS A 130 -20.64 -11.91 -2.43
CA CYS A 130 -20.46 -11.33 -1.10
C CYS A 130 -19.28 -10.33 -1.03
N GLU A 131 -19.08 -9.54 -2.07
CA GLU A 131 -18.07 -8.50 -2.15
C GLU A 131 -18.67 -7.19 -2.70
N ASN A 132 -18.28 -6.05 -2.14
CA ASN A 132 -18.66 -4.71 -2.62
C ASN A 132 -20.18 -4.48 -2.69
N LEU A 133 -20.94 -5.06 -1.75
CA LEU A 133 -22.40 -4.93 -1.76
C LEU A 133 -22.84 -3.52 -1.37
N PRO A 134 -24.02 -3.05 -1.87
CA PRO A 134 -24.53 -1.71 -1.52
C PRO A 134 -24.66 -1.48 0.00
N GLU A 135 -25.06 -2.51 0.74
CA GLU A 135 -25.20 -2.43 2.20
C GLU A 135 -23.85 -2.18 2.90
N THR A 136 -22.74 -2.67 2.34
CA THR A 136 -21.39 -2.36 2.82
C THR A 136 -21.12 -0.87 2.75
N HIS A 137 -21.49 -0.22 1.65
CA HIS A 137 -21.33 1.23 1.47
C HIS A 137 -22.25 2.03 2.42
N ASP A 138 -23.46 1.54 2.70
CA ASP A 138 -24.35 2.18 3.69
C ASP A 138 -23.75 2.15 5.10
N ILE A 139 -23.11 1.05 5.49
CA ILE A 139 -22.38 0.94 6.75
C ILE A 139 -21.22 1.93 6.78
N LEU A 140 -20.42 2.02 5.74
CA LEU A 140 -19.27 2.94 5.68
C LEU A 140 -19.73 4.40 5.76
N ARG A 141 -20.81 4.78 5.09
CA ARG A 141 -21.39 6.14 5.22
C ARG A 141 -21.90 6.42 6.64
N LEU A 142 -22.46 5.42 7.31
CA LEU A 142 -22.87 5.57 8.71
C LEU A 142 -21.66 5.79 9.61
N LEU A 143 -20.61 4.98 9.49
CA LEU A 143 -19.36 5.16 10.25
C LEU A 143 -18.74 6.53 9.97
N ARG A 144 -18.69 6.94 8.70
CA ARG A 144 -18.15 8.24 8.29
C ARG A 144 -18.94 9.41 8.88
N ARG A 145 -20.26 9.42 8.79
CA ARG A 145 -21.11 10.47 9.38
C ARG A 145 -20.91 10.55 10.90
N THR A 146 -20.76 9.41 11.57
CA THR A 146 -20.52 9.40 13.02
C THR A 146 -19.18 10.05 13.37
N VAL A 147 -18.12 9.72 12.61
CA VAL A 147 -16.79 10.32 12.83
C VAL A 147 -16.79 11.82 12.55
N ASP A 148 -17.37 12.24 11.44
CA ASP A 148 -17.40 13.67 11.08
C ASP A 148 -18.16 14.51 12.10
N ALA A 149 -19.22 13.94 12.69
CA ALA A 149 -20.02 14.63 13.71
C ALA A 149 -19.33 14.71 15.08
N GLU A 150 -18.62 13.69 15.50
CA GLU A 150 -18.07 13.55 16.86
C GLU A 150 -16.56 13.86 16.95
N PHE A 151 -15.80 13.67 15.87
CA PHE A 151 -14.33 13.72 15.86
C PHE A 151 -13.80 14.45 14.60
N PRO A 152 -13.78 15.77 14.58
CA PRO A 152 -13.31 16.51 13.40
C PRO A 152 -11.85 16.20 13.06
N ASN A 153 -11.52 16.31 11.77
CA ASN A 153 -10.17 16.07 11.25
C ASN A 153 -9.62 14.64 11.48
N ARG A 154 -10.48 13.64 11.37
CA ARG A 154 -10.10 12.22 11.37
C ARG A 154 -10.25 11.64 9.97
N ILE A 155 -9.49 10.59 9.66
CA ILE A 155 -9.54 9.95 8.35
C ILE A 155 -9.84 8.47 8.45
N PHE A 156 -10.47 7.93 7.41
CA PHE A 156 -10.56 6.50 7.13
C PHE A 156 -9.65 6.14 5.96
N LEU A 157 -8.88 5.09 6.12
CA LEU A 157 -8.08 4.46 5.08
C LEU A 157 -8.66 3.07 4.79
N ALA A 158 -9.22 2.90 3.59
CA ALA A 158 -9.83 1.66 3.16
C ALA A 158 -8.80 0.61 2.72
N GLU A 159 -8.91 -0.60 3.24
CA GLU A 159 -8.29 -1.76 2.63
C GLU A 159 -9.32 -2.51 1.79
N ALA A 160 -9.28 -2.22 0.49
CA ALA A 160 -10.11 -2.86 -0.52
C ALA A 160 -9.21 -3.35 -1.66
N ASN A 161 -8.83 -4.64 -1.62
CA ASN A 161 -8.03 -5.25 -2.68
C ASN A 161 -8.96 -5.64 -3.84
N GLN A 162 -9.33 -4.65 -4.64
CA GLN A 162 -10.27 -4.74 -5.74
C GLN A 162 -9.72 -4.00 -6.96
N TRP A 163 -10.40 -4.13 -8.09
CA TRP A 163 -10.06 -3.37 -9.30
C TRP A 163 -10.28 -1.86 -9.06
N PRO A 164 -9.55 -0.96 -9.74
CA PRO A 164 -9.63 0.48 -9.44
C PRO A 164 -11.03 1.09 -9.53
N SER A 165 -11.85 0.60 -10.48
CA SER A 165 -13.25 1.04 -10.61
C SER A 165 -14.10 0.66 -9.39
N ASP A 166 -13.87 -0.51 -8.82
CA ASP A 166 -14.61 -1.01 -7.65
C ASP A 166 -14.15 -0.29 -6.39
N VAL A 167 -12.82 -0.07 -6.25
CA VAL A 167 -12.27 0.72 -5.15
C VAL A 167 -12.77 2.17 -5.17
N ARG A 168 -13.05 2.73 -6.36
CA ARG A 168 -13.60 4.09 -6.49
C ARG A 168 -14.87 4.29 -5.66
N ALA A 169 -15.71 3.25 -5.56
CA ALA A 169 -16.95 3.31 -4.78
C ALA A 169 -16.71 3.58 -3.29
N TYR A 170 -15.58 3.11 -2.71
CA TYR A 170 -15.23 3.32 -1.29
C TYR A 170 -14.85 4.76 -0.92
N PHE A 171 -14.71 5.64 -1.89
CA PHE A 171 -14.62 7.08 -1.65
C PHE A 171 -16.01 7.76 -1.61
N GLY A 172 -17.03 7.11 -2.18
CA GLY A 172 -18.35 7.72 -2.38
C GLY A 172 -18.27 9.05 -3.13
N ASP A 173 -19.06 10.01 -2.73
CA ASP A 173 -18.94 11.42 -3.14
C ASP A 173 -18.04 12.22 -2.18
N GLY A 174 -17.12 11.55 -1.49
CA GLY A 174 -16.29 12.08 -0.42
C GLY A 174 -16.90 11.85 0.97
N ASP A 175 -17.91 10.98 1.06
CA ASP A 175 -18.71 10.68 2.25
C ASP A 175 -18.51 9.25 2.80
N GLU A 176 -17.57 8.48 2.23
CA GLU A 176 -17.12 7.18 2.73
C GLU A 176 -15.67 7.28 3.24
N CYS A 177 -14.72 6.58 2.64
CA CYS A 177 -13.33 6.64 3.06
C CYS A 177 -12.58 7.84 2.47
N HIS A 178 -11.67 8.42 3.23
CA HIS A 178 -10.82 9.52 2.75
C HIS A 178 -9.69 9.02 1.87
N MET A 179 -9.21 7.80 2.15
CA MET A 179 -8.12 7.18 1.44
C MET A 179 -8.43 5.70 1.16
N ALA A 180 -7.88 5.17 0.08
CA ALA A 180 -7.90 3.75 -0.22
C ALA A 180 -6.57 3.31 -0.83
N PHE A 181 -6.11 2.09 -0.49
CA PHE A 181 -4.92 1.50 -1.10
C PHE A 181 -5.16 1.18 -2.58
N HIS A 182 -4.20 1.56 -3.42
CA HIS A 182 -4.21 1.22 -4.84
C HIS A 182 -3.45 -0.10 -5.07
N PHE A 183 -4.08 -1.22 -4.74
CA PHE A 183 -3.47 -2.55 -4.89
C PHE A 183 -3.06 -2.87 -6.33
N PRO A 184 -3.86 -2.57 -7.37
CA PRO A 184 -3.50 -2.98 -8.73
C PRO A 184 -2.24 -2.33 -9.32
N VAL A 185 -1.84 -1.13 -8.87
CA VAL A 185 -0.62 -0.48 -9.37
C VAL A 185 0.65 -1.11 -8.79
N MET A 186 0.58 -1.66 -7.59
CA MET A 186 1.73 -2.20 -6.86
C MET A 186 2.42 -3.34 -7.66
N PRO A 187 1.78 -4.45 -8.03
CA PRO A 187 2.43 -5.51 -8.81
C PRO A 187 2.91 -5.02 -10.18
N ARG A 188 2.24 -4.02 -10.77
CA ARG A 188 2.60 -3.47 -12.08
C ARG A 188 3.85 -2.61 -12.06
N MET A 189 4.19 -1.98 -10.93
CA MET A 189 5.50 -1.34 -10.76
C MET A 189 6.63 -2.37 -10.85
N TYR A 190 6.51 -3.51 -10.15
CA TYR A 190 7.48 -4.61 -10.23
C TYR A 190 7.55 -5.21 -11.63
N MET A 191 6.39 -5.42 -12.24
CA MET A 191 6.28 -5.99 -13.58
C MET A 191 6.93 -5.09 -14.63
N SER A 192 6.68 -3.77 -14.57
CA SER A 192 7.26 -2.79 -15.49
C SER A 192 8.78 -2.72 -15.37
N LEU A 193 9.30 -2.73 -14.15
CA LEU A 193 10.75 -2.74 -13.93
C LEU A 193 11.39 -4.01 -14.49
N ARG A 194 10.79 -5.20 -14.23
CA ARG A 194 11.37 -6.48 -14.66
C ARG A 194 11.25 -6.72 -16.15
N ARG A 195 10.15 -6.28 -16.78
CA ARG A 195 9.94 -6.33 -18.23
C ARG A 195 10.71 -5.24 -18.97
N GLU A 196 11.23 -4.25 -18.27
CA GLU A 196 11.80 -3.02 -18.87
C GLU A 196 10.78 -2.36 -19.81
N ASP A 197 9.51 -2.30 -19.41
CA ASP A 197 8.40 -1.78 -20.22
C ASP A 197 7.41 -1.01 -19.35
N ARG A 198 7.11 0.24 -19.72
CA ARG A 198 6.18 1.09 -19.01
C ARG A 198 4.71 0.67 -19.14
N THR A 199 4.37 -0.17 -20.12
CA THR A 199 2.99 -0.49 -20.49
C THR A 199 2.14 -0.96 -19.30
N PRO A 200 2.58 -1.89 -18.44
CA PRO A 200 1.74 -2.34 -17.32
C PRO A 200 1.33 -1.20 -16.38
N MET A 201 2.23 -0.25 -16.11
CA MET A 201 1.92 0.90 -15.26
C MET A 201 1.01 1.91 -15.96
N VAL A 202 1.29 2.23 -17.23
CA VAL A 202 0.49 3.20 -17.99
C VAL A 202 -0.95 2.69 -18.15
N ASP A 203 -1.12 1.41 -18.42
CA ASP A 203 -2.44 0.82 -18.65
C ASP A 203 -3.29 0.79 -17.38
N ILE A 204 -2.73 0.44 -16.23
CA ILE A 204 -3.48 0.45 -14.97
C ILE A 204 -3.80 1.88 -14.51
N MET A 205 -2.88 2.82 -14.69
CA MET A 205 -3.11 4.21 -14.33
C MET A 205 -4.20 4.86 -15.21
N ARG A 206 -4.31 4.47 -16.49
CA ARG A 206 -5.40 4.90 -17.37
C ARG A 206 -6.76 4.34 -16.98
N GLN A 207 -6.78 3.19 -16.32
CA GLN A 207 -7.99 2.54 -15.81
C GLN A 207 -8.35 3.01 -14.40
N THR A 208 -7.48 3.80 -13.77
CA THR A 208 -7.72 4.37 -12.44
C THR A 208 -8.64 5.58 -12.59
N PRO A 209 -9.86 5.53 -12.03
CA PRO A 209 -10.82 6.62 -12.16
C PRO A 209 -10.44 7.81 -11.30
N ASP A 210 -11.00 8.97 -11.65
CA ASP A 210 -10.91 10.17 -10.81
C ASP A 210 -11.66 9.96 -9.48
N ILE A 211 -11.11 10.52 -8.43
CA ILE A 211 -11.66 10.49 -7.07
C ILE A 211 -12.02 11.89 -6.60
N PRO A 212 -12.89 12.05 -5.59
CA PRO A 212 -13.19 13.36 -5.02
C PRO A 212 -11.93 14.11 -4.58
N GLU A 213 -11.89 15.41 -4.74
CA GLU A 213 -10.72 16.24 -4.43
C GLU A 213 -10.30 16.14 -2.95
N SER A 214 -11.25 15.88 -2.06
CA SER A 214 -11.00 15.65 -0.62
C SER A 214 -10.36 14.29 -0.33
N CYS A 215 -10.33 13.38 -1.29
CA CYS A 215 -9.86 12.01 -1.15
C CYS A 215 -8.46 11.80 -1.73
N GLN A 216 -7.83 10.67 -1.42
CA GLN A 216 -6.50 10.34 -1.93
C GLN A 216 -6.26 8.84 -2.03
N TRP A 217 -5.59 8.40 -3.11
CA TRP A 217 -5.03 7.06 -3.21
C TRP A 217 -3.84 6.90 -2.26
N ALA A 218 -3.70 5.73 -1.63
CA ALA A 218 -2.50 5.30 -0.92
C ALA A 218 -1.72 4.32 -1.80
N ILE A 219 -0.47 4.64 -2.12
CA ILE A 219 0.40 3.85 -2.99
C ILE A 219 1.51 3.25 -2.15
N PHE A 220 1.85 2.00 -2.39
CA PHE A 220 2.86 1.27 -1.63
C PHE A 220 3.61 0.27 -2.50
N LEU A 221 4.83 -0.06 -2.11
CA LEU A 221 5.63 -1.13 -2.72
C LEU A 221 5.42 -2.45 -1.98
N ARG A 222 5.49 -2.39 -0.67
CA ARG A 222 5.28 -3.53 0.23
C ARG A 222 4.48 -3.10 1.46
N ASN A 223 3.89 -4.10 2.11
CA ASN A 223 3.20 -3.99 3.39
C ASN A 223 3.50 -5.22 4.26
N HIS A 224 2.75 -5.41 5.34
CA HIS A 224 2.86 -6.53 6.28
C HIS A 224 2.30 -7.85 5.75
N ASP A 225 1.65 -7.83 4.59
CA ASP A 225 1.06 -9.01 3.92
C ASP A 225 1.87 -9.42 2.69
N GLU A 226 1.37 -10.36 1.91
CA GLU A 226 1.95 -10.73 0.64
C GLU A 226 1.86 -9.58 -0.39
N LEU A 227 2.78 -9.56 -1.34
CA LEU A 227 2.62 -8.84 -2.60
C LEU A 227 1.51 -9.56 -3.36
N THR A 228 0.27 -9.08 -3.21
CA THR A 228 -0.90 -9.76 -3.79
C THR A 228 -0.89 -9.69 -5.31
N LEU A 229 -1.28 -10.80 -5.92
CA LEU A 229 -1.43 -10.96 -7.36
C LEU A 229 -2.88 -11.31 -7.73
N GLU A 230 -3.85 -10.95 -6.88
CA GLU A 230 -5.27 -11.15 -7.16
C GLU A 230 -5.77 -10.21 -8.26
N MET A 231 -5.24 -8.99 -8.32
CA MET A 231 -5.66 -7.96 -9.28
C MET A 231 -4.73 -7.89 -10.50
N VAL A 232 -4.28 -9.06 -10.97
CA VAL A 232 -3.53 -9.24 -12.21
C VAL A 232 -4.13 -10.42 -12.99
N THR A 233 -3.81 -10.54 -14.28
CA THR A 233 -4.23 -11.71 -15.08
C THR A 233 -3.44 -12.95 -14.68
N ASP A 234 -3.94 -14.13 -15.07
CA ASP A 234 -3.23 -15.40 -14.82
C ASP A 234 -1.84 -15.41 -15.45
N GLU A 235 -1.69 -14.88 -16.66
CA GLU A 235 -0.41 -14.76 -17.35
C GLU A 235 0.56 -13.81 -16.61
N GLU A 236 0.04 -12.69 -16.11
CA GLU A 236 0.81 -11.76 -15.31
C GLU A 236 1.25 -12.37 -13.98
N ARG A 237 0.36 -13.14 -13.33
CA ARG A 237 0.67 -13.86 -12.09
C ARG A 237 1.76 -14.91 -12.29
N ASP A 238 1.65 -15.72 -13.34
CA ASP A 238 2.67 -16.72 -13.68
C ASP A 238 4.02 -16.07 -13.98
N TYR A 239 4.00 -14.94 -14.69
CA TYR A 239 5.20 -14.13 -14.92
C TYR A 239 5.83 -13.66 -13.60
N MET A 240 5.02 -13.09 -12.70
CA MET A 240 5.51 -12.60 -11.41
C MET A 240 6.10 -13.71 -10.54
N TYR A 241 5.46 -14.88 -10.50
CA TYR A 241 6.00 -16.04 -9.78
C TYR A 241 7.32 -16.51 -10.36
N ARG A 242 7.45 -16.59 -11.67
CA ARG A 242 8.69 -16.99 -12.33
C ARG A 242 9.84 -16.02 -12.05
N GLU A 243 9.56 -14.73 -12.04
CA GLU A 243 10.60 -13.71 -11.90
C GLU A 243 10.96 -13.40 -10.44
N TYR A 244 10.00 -13.43 -9.53
CA TYR A 244 10.17 -12.94 -8.17
C TYR A 244 9.99 -14.00 -7.06
N ALA A 245 9.46 -15.16 -7.38
CA ALA A 245 9.14 -16.22 -6.40
C ALA A 245 9.40 -17.62 -6.96
N ARG A 246 10.62 -17.87 -7.41
CA ARG A 246 11.03 -19.17 -7.97
C ARG A 246 10.97 -20.28 -6.93
N ASP A 247 11.36 -20.00 -5.69
CA ASP A 247 11.20 -20.91 -4.57
C ASP A 247 9.74 -20.88 -4.10
N PRO A 248 9.04 -22.04 -4.03
CA PRO A 248 7.65 -22.09 -3.55
C PRO A 248 7.43 -21.47 -2.16
N ARG A 249 8.44 -21.51 -1.30
CA ARG A 249 8.39 -20.89 0.04
C ARG A 249 8.26 -19.36 0.01
N MET A 250 8.53 -18.73 -1.12
CA MET A 250 8.32 -17.30 -1.35
C MET A 250 6.88 -16.97 -1.69
N ARG A 251 6.02 -17.99 -1.92
CA ARG A 251 4.61 -17.81 -2.28
C ARG A 251 3.71 -18.07 -1.08
N ILE A 252 2.58 -17.41 -1.06
CA ILE A 252 1.49 -17.65 -0.12
C ILE A 252 0.18 -17.16 -0.73
N ASN A 253 -0.89 -17.92 -0.58
CA ASN A 253 -2.19 -17.63 -1.20
C ASN A 253 -2.02 -17.26 -2.69
N VAL A 254 -2.52 -16.09 -3.10
CA VAL A 254 -2.35 -15.55 -4.45
C VAL A 254 -1.33 -14.41 -4.41
N GLY A 255 -0.11 -14.65 -3.90
CA GLY A 255 0.88 -13.60 -3.74
C GLY A 255 2.30 -14.06 -3.40
N ILE A 256 3.16 -13.09 -3.15
CA ILE A 256 4.59 -13.25 -2.89
C ILE A 256 4.94 -12.65 -1.53
N ARG A 257 5.39 -13.47 -0.59
CA ARG A 257 5.79 -13.05 0.77
C ARG A 257 7.28 -12.71 0.86
N ARG A 258 7.67 -11.63 0.18
CA ARG A 258 9.04 -11.10 0.17
C ARG A 258 9.03 -9.60 0.46
N ARG A 259 10.09 -9.08 1.08
CA ARG A 259 10.32 -7.65 1.24
C ARG A 259 10.90 -7.01 -0.03
N LEU A 260 10.89 -5.67 -0.11
CA LEU A 260 11.37 -4.92 -1.27
C LEU A 260 12.82 -5.25 -1.62
N SER A 261 13.74 -5.19 -0.66
CA SER A 261 15.16 -5.39 -0.93
C SER A 261 15.49 -6.79 -1.49
N PRO A 262 14.96 -7.90 -0.93
CA PRO A 262 15.11 -9.21 -1.55
C PRO A 262 14.44 -9.34 -2.93
N LEU A 263 13.29 -8.69 -3.17
CA LEU A 263 12.65 -8.67 -4.50
C LEU A 263 13.53 -7.98 -5.54
N MET A 264 14.32 -6.99 -5.11
CA MET A 264 15.30 -6.29 -5.96
C MET A 264 16.69 -6.93 -5.92
N GLU A 265 16.83 -8.14 -5.34
CA GLU A 265 18.10 -8.87 -5.20
C GLU A 265 19.21 -8.02 -4.51
N GLY A 266 18.81 -7.11 -3.63
CA GLY A 266 19.70 -6.14 -3.00
C GLY A 266 20.22 -5.05 -3.94
N GLY A 267 19.74 -4.99 -5.17
CA GLY A 267 20.18 -4.03 -6.19
C GLY A 267 19.78 -2.61 -5.86
N ARG A 268 20.75 -1.79 -5.44
CA ARG A 268 20.51 -0.41 -5.02
C ARG A 268 19.80 0.43 -6.10
N ARG A 269 20.21 0.33 -7.36
CA ARG A 269 19.62 1.09 -8.47
C ARG A 269 18.15 0.73 -8.70
N GLN A 270 17.80 -0.55 -8.59
CA GLN A 270 16.41 -0.99 -8.69
C GLN A 270 15.58 -0.46 -7.51
N MET A 271 16.11 -0.51 -6.29
CA MET A 271 15.42 0.06 -5.12
C MET A 271 15.23 1.58 -5.25
N GLU A 272 16.23 2.30 -5.78
CA GLU A 272 16.14 3.74 -6.06
C GLU A 272 15.03 4.02 -7.09
N ALA A 273 14.98 3.27 -8.20
CA ALA A 273 13.95 3.40 -9.22
C ALA A 273 12.54 3.13 -8.67
N MET A 274 12.37 2.05 -7.90
CA MET A 274 11.07 1.69 -7.31
C MET A 274 10.58 2.77 -6.34
N ASN A 275 11.46 3.29 -5.48
CA ASN A 275 11.07 4.35 -4.56
C ASN A 275 10.86 5.70 -5.27
N ALA A 276 11.59 5.99 -6.34
CA ALA A 276 11.32 7.17 -7.18
C ALA A 276 9.93 7.09 -7.82
N LEU A 277 9.52 5.92 -8.32
CA LEU A 277 8.16 5.68 -8.81
C LEU A 277 7.13 5.87 -7.70
N LEU A 278 7.33 5.23 -6.53
CA LEU A 278 6.45 5.38 -5.37
C LEU A 278 6.26 6.86 -4.99
N MET A 279 7.32 7.64 -5.01
CA MET A 279 7.30 9.04 -4.58
C MET A 279 6.81 10.01 -5.66
N SER A 280 6.72 9.61 -6.92
CA SER A 280 6.32 10.50 -8.02
C SER A 280 4.95 10.22 -8.62
N LEU A 281 4.41 9.00 -8.45
CA LEU A 281 3.05 8.66 -8.88
C LEU A 281 1.99 9.43 -8.05
N PRO A 282 0.75 9.59 -8.60
CA PRO A 282 -0.36 10.20 -7.86
C PRO A 282 -0.70 9.38 -6.61
N GLY A 283 -0.82 10.04 -5.49
CA GLY A 283 -1.20 9.40 -4.23
C GLY A 283 -0.27 9.72 -3.06
N THR A 284 -0.63 9.23 -1.89
CA THR A 284 0.20 9.26 -0.69
C THR A 284 1.07 8.01 -0.65
N PRO A 285 2.39 8.14 -0.65
CA PRO A 285 3.29 6.98 -0.56
C PRO A 285 3.26 6.40 0.85
N ILE A 286 3.13 5.08 0.92
CA ILE A 286 3.25 4.30 2.15
C ILE A 286 4.57 3.53 2.10
N ILE A 287 5.39 3.70 3.12
CA ILE A 287 6.65 2.99 3.29
C ILE A 287 6.45 1.92 4.36
N TYR A 288 6.76 0.67 4.02
CA TYR A 288 6.73 -0.41 4.99
C TYR A 288 7.99 -0.32 5.88
N TYR A 289 7.83 -0.46 7.21
CA TYR A 289 8.96 -0.36 8.13
C TYR A 289 10.12 -1.29 7.72
N GLY A 290 11.32 -0.80 7.80
CA GLY A 290 12.53 -1.51 7.41
C GLY A 290 12.89 -1.39 5.92
N ASP A 291 11.97 -1.01 5.03
CA ASP A 291 12.32 -0.76 3.63
C ASP A 291 13.23 0.46 3.50
N GLU A 292 13.13 1.43 4.41
CA GLU A 292 14.01 2.62 4.49
C GLU A 292 15.46 2.30 4.85
N ILE A 293 15.73 1.10 5.36
CA ILE A 293 17.10 0.61 5.59
C ILE A 293 17.46 -0.59 4.71
N GLY A 294 16.54 -1.06 3.87
CA GLY A 294 16.73 -2.21 2.99
C GLY A 294 16.72 -3.56 3.74
N MET A 295 15.85 -3.72 4.74
CA MET A 295 15.69 -4.98 5.49
C MET A 295 15.38 -6.15 4.55
N GLY A 296 15.93 -7.32 4.89
CA GLY A 296 15.57 -8.59 4.31
C GLY A 296 14.33 -9.24 4.92
N ASP A 297 14.07 -10.46 4.50
CA ASP A 297 12.98 -11.30 4.99
C ASP A 297 13.47 -12.72 5.33
N ASN A 298 12.58 -13.52 5.94
CA ASN A 298 12.85 -14.92 6.24
C ASN A 298 11.75 -15.80 5.64
N ILE A 299 12.02 -16.41 4.48
CA ILE A 299 11.06 -17.26 3.75
C ILE A 299 10.74 -18.59 4.44
N TYR A 300 11.46 -18.95 5.49
CA TYR A 300 11.24 -20.20 6.25
C TYR A 300 10.18 -20.06 7.34
N LEU A 301 9.77 -18.86 7.69
CA LEU A 301 8.70 -18.64 8.65
C LEU A 301 7.33 -18.90 8.01
N GLY A 302 6.42 -19.45 8.80
CA GLY A 302 5.04 -19.71 8.37
C GLY A 302 4.25 -18.41 8.14
N ASP A 303 3.12 -18.51 7.44
CA ASP A 303 2.24 -17.39 7.08
C ASP A 303 3.06 -16.24 6.45
N ARG A 304 2.73 -15.01 6.75
CA ARG A 304 3.42 -13.79 6.33
C ARG A 304 4.49 -13.33 7.34
N ASN A 305 4.76 -14.13 8.37
CA ASN A 305 5.68 -13.76 9.45
C ASN A 305 7.11 -13.47 8.98
N GLY A 306 7.52 -14.05 7.84
CA GLY A 306 8.84 -13.79 7.26
C GLY A 306 9.09 -12.33 6.88
N VAL A 307 8.05 -11.54 6.59
CA VAL A 307 8.16 -10.10 6.32
C VAL A 307 7.82 -9.24 7.54
N ARG A 308 7.49 -9.86 8.70
CA ARG A 308 7.09 -9.19 9.95
C ARG A 308 8.10 -9.35 11.07
N THR A 309 9.38 -9.49 10.72
CA THR A 309 10.48 -9.67 11.69
C THR A 309 10.79 -8.37 12.42
N PRO A 310 11.43 -8.43 13.63
CA PRO A 310 11.77 -7.23 14.40
C PRO A 310 12.58 -6.21 13.59
N MET A 311 12.29 -4.92 13.81
CA MET A 311 13.05 -3.82 13.21
C MET A 311 14.50 -3.85 13.64
N GLN A 312 15.42 -3.60 12.70
CA GLN A 312 16.86 -3.64 12.90
C GLN A 312 17.39 -2.24 13.25
N TRP A 313 17.35 -1.89 14.54
CA TRP A 313 17.78 -0.57 15.01
C TRP A 313 19.31 -0.46 15.13
N SER A 314 19.98 -1.51 15.62
CA SER A 314 21.42 -1.53 15.86
C SER A 314 22.00 -2.93 15.66
N ALA A 315 23.33 -3.06 15.79
CA ALA A 315 24.02 -4.34 15.81
C ALA A 315 24.04 -5.00 17.20
N ASP A 316 23.39 -4.39 18.20
CA ASP A 316 23.35 -4.89 19.56
C ASP A 316 22.35 -6.07 19.71
N ARG A 317 22.28 -6.62 20.93
CA ARG A 317 21.36 -7.71 21.27
C ARG A 317 19.95 -7.40 20.77
N ASN A 318 19.31 -8.40 20.18
CA ASN A 318 17.97 -8.32 19.60
C ASN A 318 17.82 -7.18 18.56
N ALA A 319 18.89 -6.86 17.85
CA ALA A 319 18.93 -5.75 16.88
C ALA A 319 18.55 -4.38 17.50
N GLY A 320 18.70 -4.20 18.81
CA GLY A 320 18.21 -3.02 19.53
C GLY A 320 16.69 -2.90 19.62
N PHE A 321 15.94 -3.95 19.23
CA PHE A 321 14.48 -3.95 19.21
C PHE A 321 13.87 -4.18 20.60
N SER A 322 14.47 -5.06 21.41
CA SER A 322 13.96 -5.46 22.72
C SER A 322 15.09 -5.84 23.67
N GLU A 323 14.88 -5.58 24.95
CA GLU A 323 15.77 -6.02 26.05
C GLU A 323 15.43 -7.43 26.56
N ALA A 324 14.33 -8.04 26.09
CA ALA A 324 13.90 -9.37 26.47
C ALA A 324 14.95 -10.44 26.12
N ASP A 325 14.78 -11.65 26.66
CA ASP A 325 15.53 -12.81 26.18
C ASP A 325 15.22 -13.04 24.71
N THR A 326 16.26 -13.34 23.90
CA THR A 326 16.11 -13.58 22.45
C THR A 326 15.11 -14.70 22.16
N ALA A 327 15.04 -15.71 23.04
CA ALA A 327 14.08 -16.79 22.91
C ALA A 327 12.62 -16.38 23.19
N ALA A 328 12.41 -15.22 23.82
CA ALA A 328 11.07 -14.67 24.07
C ALA A 328 10.56 -13.75 22.97
N LEU A 329 11.35 -13.49 21.92
CA LEU A 329 10.88 -12.72 20.77
C LEU A 329 9.80 -13.50 20.02
N PHE A 330 8.71 -12.84 19.68
CA PHE A 330 7.63 -13.44 18.90
C PHE A 330 8.09 -13.96 17.52
N ALA A 331 8.95 -13.22 16.85
CA ALA A 331 9.56 -13.60 15.58
C ALA A 331 11.09 -13.51 15.67
N PRO A 332 11.83 -14.41 15.00
CA PRO A 332 13.28 -14.37 15.01
C PRO A 332 13.83 -13.16 14.25
N LEU A 333 15.05 -12.78 14.61
CA LEU A 333 15.83 -11.75 13.90
C LEU A 333 16.29 -12.28 12.53
N ILE A 334 16.55 -11.37 11.60
CA ILE A 334 17.26 -11.71 10.36
C ILE A 334 18.75 -11.77 10.66
N VAL A 335 19.33 -12.96 10.57
CA VAL A 335 20.76 -13.23 10.84
C VAL A 335 21.54 -13.60 9.59
N ASP A 336 20.82 -13.98 8.51
CA ASP A 336 21.45 -14.43 7.27
C ASP A 336 22.03 -13.26 6.48
N ALA A 337 23.24 -13.43 5.97
CA ALA A 337 23.83 -12.48 5.04
C ALA A 337 23.05 -12.50 3.70
N PRO A 338 22.90 -11.38 2.99
CA PRO A 338 23.47 -10.05 3.29
C PRO A 338 22.60 -9.16 4.19
N TYR A 339 21.45 -9.66 4.70
CA TYR A 339 20.42 -8.86 5.38
C TYR A 339 20.51 -8.89 6.91
N SER A 340 21.54 -9.53 7.46
CA SER A 340 21.73 -9.62 8.91
C SER A 340 21.67 -8.25 9.59
N TYR A 341 21.02 -8.20 10.76
CA TYR A 341 20.96 -6.97 11.57
C TYR A 341 22.33 -6.43 11.99
N HIS A 342 23.39 -7.26 11.94
CA HIS A 342 24.75 -6.79 12.14
C HIS A 342 25.24 -5.86 11.02
N THR A 343 24.74 -6.03 9.80
CA THR A 343 25.13 -5.24 8.62
C THR A 343 24.08 -4.25 8.18
N VAL A 344 22.79 -4.62 8.25
CA VAL A 344 21.67 -3.78 7.88
C VAL A 344 20.96 -3.29 9.13
N ASN A 345 21.25 -2.09 9.57
CA ASN A 345 20.59 -1.48 10.72
C ASN A 345 20.62 0.06 10.65
N VAL A 346 19.70 0.69 11.39
CA VAL A 346 19.58 2.15 11.43
C VAL A 346 20.87 2.80 11.93
N GLY A 347 21.43 2.31 13.05
CA GLY A 347 22.59 2.92 13.70
C GLY A 347 23.84 2.96 12.82
N ALA A 348 24.07 1.91 12.01
CA ALA A 348 25.16 1.90 11.04
C ALA A 348 24.88 2.86 9.87
N GLN A 349 23.66 2.88 9.36
CA GLN A 349 23.29 3.72 8.22
C GLN A 349 23.23 5.21 8.55
N GLU A 350 22.91 5.59 9.77
CA GLU A 350 22.96 7.00 10.20
C GLU A 350 24.36 7.59 10.16
N LYS A 351 25.38 6.78 10.36
CA LYS A 351 26.78 7.19 10.33
C LYS A 351 27.36 7.38 8.91
N LEU A 352 26.71 6.80 7.90
CA LEU A 352 27.20 6.79 6.52
C LEU A 352 26.44 7.80 5.65
N PRO A 353 27.08 8.87 5.14
CA PRO A 353 26.43 9.89 4.30
C PRO A 353 25.76 9.34 3.03
N THR A 354 26.31 8.27 2.46
CA THR A 354 25.87 7.62 1.24
C THR A 354 24.93 6.43 1.47
N SER A 355 24.49 6.22 2.72
CA SER A 355 23.62 5.09 3.08
C SER A 355 22.26 5.16 2.40
N TRP A 356 21.58 4.01 2.35
CA TRP A 356 20.22 3.90 1.84
C TRP A 356 19.23 4.77 2.64
N LEU A 357 19.32 4.77 3.97
CA LEU A 357 18.50 5.58 4.86
C LEU A 357 18.66 7.10 4.57
N ARG A 358 19.89 7.57 4.34
CA ARG A 358 20.15 8.97 4.01
C ARG A 358 19.58 9.34 2.63
N TRP A 359 19.68 8.43 1.67
CA TRP A 359 19.10 8.61 0.35
C TRP A 359 17.56 8.70 0.43
N MET A 360 16.91 7.81 1.18
CA MET A 360 15.46 7.84 1.40
C MET A 360 15.00 9.15 2.05
N ARG A 361 15.70 9.61 3.09
CA ARG A 361 15.40 10.92 3.73
C ARG A 361 15.45 12.06 2.71
N ARG A 362 16.45 12.07 1.85
CA ARG A 362 16.60 13.08 0.81
C ARG A 362 15.48 12.99 -0.23
N LEU A 363 15.13 11.80 -0.68
CA LEU A 363 14.03 11.59 -1.64
C LEU A 363 12.71 12.14 -1.09
N ILE A 364 12.41 11.83 0.17
CA ILE A 364 11.22 12.32 0.86
C ILE A 364 11.25 13.86 0.97
N ALA A 365 12.39 14.43 1.34
CA ALA A 365 12.53 15.88 1.44
C ALA A 365 12.26 16.58 0.10
N VAL A 366 12.85 16.08 -1.00
CA VAL A 366 12.59 16.62 -2.35
C VAL A 366 11.09 16.53 -2.70
N ARG A 367 10.44 15.40 -2.42
CA ARG A 367 9.00 15.27 -2.65
C ARG A 367 8.19 16.31 -1.85
N GLN A 368 8.55 16.56 -0.59
CA GLN A 368 7.83 17.47 0.30
C GLN A 368 7.95 18.94 -0.11
N GLU A 369 8.99 19.30 -0.88
CA GLU A 369 9.15 20.65 -1.40
C GLU A 369 8.04 21.04 -2.42
N TYR A 370 7.43 20.04 -3.10
CA TYR A 370 6.52 20.26 -4.22
C TYR A 370 5.17 19.57 -4.01
N LYS A 371 4.10 20.38 -3.98
CA LYS A 371 2.73 19.88 -3.80
C LYS A 371 2.24 19.08 -5.01
N ALA A 372 2.78 19.33 -6.19
CA ALA A 372 2.45 18.61 -7.41
C ALA A 372 2.63 17.10 -7.28
N PHE A 373 3.60 16.60 -6.53
CA PHE A 373 3.75 15.16 -6.28
C PHE A 373 2.55 14.53 -5.55
N GLY A 374 1.95 15.26 -4.60
CA GLY A 374 0.81 14.77 -3.82
C GLY A 374 -0.54 15.10 -4.44
N ARG A 375 -0.69 16.27 -5.06
CA ARG A 375 -1.97 16.84 -5.51
C ARG A 375 -2.09 17.03 -7.02
N GLY A 376 -0.97 16.87 -7.75
CA GLY A 376 -0.95 17.14 -9.19
C GLY A 376 -1.67 16.05 -10.01
N THR A 377 -2.05 16.44 -11.23
CA THR A 377 -2.54 15.52 -12.26
C THR A 377 -1.46 14.48 -12.61
N TRP A 378 -1.84 13.46 -13.32
CA TRP A 378 -0.90 12.52 -13.93
C TRP A 378 -1.12 12.53 -15.45
N GLU A 379 -0.13 13.02 -16.17
CA GLU A 379 -0.21 13.21 -17.61
C GLU A 379 0.93 12.41 -18.27
N PRO A 380 0.68 11.15 -18.71
CA PRO A 380 1.71 10.34 -19.33
C PRO A 380 2.08 10.93 -20.70
N LEU A 381 3.37 11.12 -20.93
CA LEU A 381 3.88 11.61 -22.19
C LEU A 381 4.21 10.46 -23.15
N ALA A 382 3.88 10.65 -24.42
CA ALA A 382 4.27 9.75 -25.47
C ALA A 382 5.80 9.80 -25.67
N ALA A 383 6.43 8.63 -25.74
CA ALA A 383 7.83 8.47 -26.06
C ALA A 383 8.01 7.19 -26.90
N ALA A 384 8.86 7.22 -27.90
CA ALA A 384 9.13 6.06 -28.74
C ALA A 384 9.78 4.91 -27.95
N ASN A 385 10.65 5.25 -27.00
CA ASN A 385 11.32 4.27 -26.16
C ASN A 385 10.40 3.78 -25.04
N ARG A 386 9.89 2.55 -25.14
CA ARG A 386 8.99 1.93 -24.15
C ARG A 386 9.66 1.63 -22.79
N ARG A 387 11.01 1.63 -22.75
CA ARG A 387 11.77 1.39 -21.52
C ARG A 387 11.87 2.61 -20.63
N VAL A 388 11.43 3.77 -21.13
CA VAL A 388 11.42 5.01 -20.36
C VAL A 388 9.99 5.43 -20.09
N LEU A 389 9.63 5.54 -18.81
CA LEU A 389 8.33 6.06 -18.35
C LEU A 389 8.48 7.55 -18.10
N VAL A 390 7.66 8.35 -18.81
CA VAL A 390 7.66 9.81 -18.72
C VAL A 390 6.25 10.30 -18.43
N PHE A 391 6.12 11.20 -17.47
CA PHE A 391 4.85 11.85 -17.19
C PHE A 391 5.06 13.22 -16.55
N LEU A 392 4.04 14.08 -16.69
CA LEU A 392 3.95 15.35 -15.99
C LEU A 392 3.07 15.24 -14.75
N ARG A 393 3.42 16.03 -13.74
CA ARG A 393 2.61 16.29 -12.55
C ARG A 393 2.34 17.80 -12.52
N ARG A 394 1.09 18.18 -12.65
CA ARG A 394 0.68 19.59 -12.71
C ARG A 394 -0.22 19.94 -11.51
N TYR A 395 0.17 20.94 -10.75
CA TYR A 395 -0.63 21.48 -9.66
C TYR A 395 -0.40 22.98 -9.52
N LYS A 396 -1.45 23.78 -9.77
CA LYS A 396 -1.35 25.26 -9.79
C LYS A 396 -0.19 25.73 -10.69
N ASP A 397 0.78 26.42 -10.09
CA ASP A 397 2.00 26.94 -10.73
C ASP A 397 3.17 25.94 -10.74
N GLU A 398 2.99 24.78 -10.14
CA GLU A 398 4.01 23.72 -10.15
C GLU A 398 3.80 22.78 -11.34
N LEU A 399 4.84 22.60 -12.14
CA LEU A 399 4.89 21.63 -13.23
C LEU A 399 6.16 20.79 -13.09
N ILE A 400 5.97 19.49 -12.81
CA ILE A 400 7.07 18.55 -12.60
C ILE A 400 7.08 17.52 -13.74
N LEU A 401 8.21 17.41 -14.42
CA LEU A 401 8.48 16.36 -15.41
C LEU A 401 9.24 15.23 -14.72
N CYS A 402 8.65 14.04 -14.71
CA CYS A 402 9.25 12.82 -14.19
C CYS A 402 9.67 11.91 -15.33
N VAL A 403 10.95 11.53 -15.36
CA VAL A 403 11.53 10.65 -16.39
C VAL A 403 12.21 9.49 -15.69
N ASN A 404 11.79 8.24 -15.99
CA ASN A 404 12.25 7.05 -15.28
C ASN A 404 12.74 6.01 -16.29
N ASN A 405 14.01 5.61 -16.21
CA ASN A 405 14.56 4.50 -16.98
C ASN A 405 14.28 3.18 -16.24
N LEU A 406 13.39 2.38 -16.80
CA LEU A 406 13.02 1.06 -16.24
C LEU A 406 14.04 -0.04 -16.60
N SER A 407 14.98 0.26 -17.51
CA SER A 407 15.95 -0.72 -18.03
C SER A 407 17.22 -0.80 -17.18
N ARG A 408 17.79 -2.00 -17.12
CA ARG A 408 19.14 -2.26 -16.60
C ARG A 408 20.27 -1.70 -17.47
N PHE A 409 19.93 -1.10 -18.61
CA PHE A 409 20.87 -0.45 -19.53
C PHE A 409 20.59 1.05 -19.61
N ALA A 410 21.60 1.82 -19.97
CA ALA A 410 21.40 3.22 -20.30
C ALA A 410 20.39 3.36 -21.44
N GLN A 411 19.50 4.34 -21.32
CA GLN A 411 18.48 4.62 -22.32
C GLN A 411 18.48 6.11 -22.65
N TYR A 412 18.13 6.42 -23.90
CA TYR A 412 17.78 7.78 -24.28
C TYR A 412 16.27 7.88 -24.53
N VAL A 413 15.77 9.09 -24.43
CA VAL A 413 14.39 9.44 -24.77
C VAL A 413 14.35 10.81 -25.42
N GLU A 414 13.60 10.90 -26.51
CA GLU A 414 13.24 12.14 -27.17
C GLU A 414 11.80 12.48 -26.82
N LEU A 415 11.59 13.68 -26.29
CA LEU A 415 10.29 14.14 -25.81
C LEU A 415 9.80 15.31 -26.66
N ASP A 416 8.58 15.22 -27.15
CA ASP A 416 7.90 16.37 -27.73
C ASP A 416 7.36 17.26 -26.60
N LEU A 417 8.09 18.33 -26.34
CA LEU A 417 7.75 19.30 -25.29
C LEU A 417 7.50 20.70 -25.88
N ARG A 418 7.16 20.80 -27.17
CA ARG A 418 6.99 22.10 -27.90
C ARG A 418 5.94 23.01 -27.22
N GLU A 419 4.92 22.46 -26.60
CA GLU A 419 3.93 23.23 -25.84
C GLU A 419 4.53 23.93 -24.62
N LEU A 420 5.70 23.51 -24.15
CA LEU A 420 6.46 24.05 -23.04
C LEU A 420 7.71 24.84 -23.51
N ASN A 421 7.71 25.27 -24.77
CA ASN A 421 8.82 26.01 -25.36
C ASN A 421 9.21 27.23 -24.52
N GLY A 422 10.51 27.41 -24.28
CA GLY A 422 11.09 28.47 -23.47
C GLY A 422 11.21 28.11 -21.98
N MET A 423 10.50 27.08 -21.46
CA MET A 423 10.67 26.65 -20.07
C MET A 423 12.04 26.02 -19.85
N VAL A 424 12.57 26.18 -18.65
CA VAL A 424 13.88 25.67 -18.24
C VAL A 424 13.70 24.54 -17.23
N PRO A 425 14.11 23.31 -17.56
CA PRO A 425 14.06 22.20 -16.61
C PRO A 425 15.12 22.37 -15.50
N LEU A 426 14.66 22.52 -14.26
CA LEU A 426 15.50 22.48 -13.06
C LEU A 426 15.47 21.06 -12.49
N GLU A 427 16.58 20.33 -12.56
CA GLU A 427 16.69 18.99 -11.96
C GLU A 427 16.67 19.11 -10.43
N LEU A 428 15.73 18.36 -9.78
CA LEU A 428 15.38 18.59 -8.37
C LEU A 428 16.41 18.02 -7.40
N TRP A 429 17.17 17.02 -7.82
CA TRP A 429 18.15 16.35 -6.95
C TRP A 429 19.48 17.11 -6.90
N SER A 430 19.99 17.51 -8.05
CA SER A 430 21.25 18.28 -8.18
C SER A 430 21.06 19.78 -8.08
N LYS A 431 19.80 20.27 -8.19
CA LYS A 431 19.45 21.68 -8.31
C LYS A 431 20.13 22.34 -9.51
N THR A 432 20.28 21.62 -10.61
CA THR A 432 20.94 22.09 -11.83
C THR A 432 19.92 22.39 -12.92
N CYS A 433 20.02 23.55 -13.56
CA CYS A 433 19.23 23.89 -14.74
C CYS A 433 19.79 23.18 -15.97
N PHE A 434 18.89 22.54 -16.71
CA PHE A 434 19.17 21.95 -18.03
C PHE A 434 18.89 23.00 -19.15
N PRO A 435 19.30 22.73 -20.40
CA PRO A 435 19.02 23.63 -21.51
C PRO A 435 17.51 23.92 -21.62
N PRO A 436 17.13 25.14 -22.01
CA PRO A 436 15.74 25.50 -22.26
C PRO A 436 15.07 24.55 -23.27
N ILE A 437 13.80 24.26 -23.06
CA ILE A 437 12.96 23.52 -24.00
C ILE A 437 12.79 24.40 -25.25
N GLY A 438 13.04 23.84 -26.43
CA GLY A 438 12.91 24.50 -27.74
C GLY A 438 11.85 23.87 -28.63
N GLU A 439 11.92 24.16 -29.91
CA GLU A 439 11.01 23.63 -30.95
C GLU A 439 11.34 22.20 -31.36
N TRP A 440 12.56 21.73 -31.07
CA TRP A 440 13.02 20.36 -31.37
C TRP A 440 12.75 19.39 -30.25
N PRO A 441 12.63 18.08 -30.55
CA PRO A 441 12.49 17.05 -29.50
C PRO A 441 13.57 17.20 -28.44
N TYR A 442 13.15 17.16 -27.18
CA TYR A 442 14.03 17.30 -26.02
C TYR A 442 14.69 15.95 -25.71
N LEU A 443 15.99 15.85 -25.96
CA LEU A 443 16.77 14.64 -25.79
C LEU A 443 17.29 14.53 -24.36
N LEU A 444 17.01 13.40 -23.70
CA LEU A 444 17.56 13.03 -22.40
C LEU A 444 18.21 11.65 -22.46
N THR A 445 19.31 11.47 -21.74
CA THR A 445 19.98 10.18 -21.54
C THR A 445 20.01 9.85 -20.06
N LEU A 446 19.58 8.63 -19.70
CA LEU A 446 19.53 8.13 -18.33
C LEU A 446 20.38 6.88 -18.20
N GLY A 447 21.18 6.81 -17.14
CA GLY A 447 21.88 5.57 -16.77
C GLY A 447 20.90 4.44 -16.39
N PRO A 448 21.41 3.21 -16.15
CA PRO A 448 20.60 2.07 -15.74
C PRO A 448 19.73 2.36 -14.50
N HIS A 449 18.43 2.10 -14.59
CA HIS A 449 17.45 2.32 -13.50
C HIS A 449 17.52 3.71 -12.89
N ASN A 450 17.99 4.72 -13.65
CA ASN A 450 18.06 6.09 -13.15
C ASN A 450 16.75 6.83 -13.40
N PHE A 451 16.51 7.88 -12.64
CA PHE A 451 15.38 8.77 -12.80
C PHE A 451 15.84 10.23 -12.76
N LEU A 452 15.04 11.11 -13.35
CA LEU A 452 15.20 12.55 -13.31
C LEU A 452 13.85 13.19 -12.99
N TRP A 453 13.84 14.09 -12.03
CA TRP A 453 12.69 14.93 -11.72
C TRP A 453 13.04 16.38 -12.00
N PHE A 454 12.28 17.01 -12.87
CA PHE A 454 12.50 18.40 -13.23
C PHE A 454 11.30 19.25 -12.82
N ARG A 455 11.54 20.34 -12.10
CA ARG A 455 10.61 21.45 -12.09
C ARG A 455 10.81 22.25 -13.38
N LEU A 456 9.75 22.46 -14.15
CA LEU A 456 9.81 23.28 -15.34
C LEU A 456 9.55 24.74 -14.94
N LEU A 457 10.57 25.57 -15.07
CA LEU A 457 10.55 26.98 -14.67
C LEU A 457 10.26 27.87 -15.87
N ALA A 458 9.46 28.92 -15.67
CA ALA A 458 9.40 30.02 -16.63
C ALA A 458 10.78 30.70 -16.77
N PRO A 459 11.09 31.32 -17.92
CA PRO A 459 12.41 31.92 -18.14
C PRO A 459 12.84 32.91 -17.06
N GLU A 460 11.91 33.70 -16.52
CA GLU A 460 12.15 34.66 -15.45
C GLU A 460 12.53 33.97 -14.15
N GLN A 461 11.79 32.93 -13.77
CA GLN A 461 12.05 32.13 -12.57
C GLN A 461 13.41 31.43 -12.64
N ALA A 462 13.79 30.94 -13.83
CA ALA A 462 15.09 30.32 -14.03
C ALA A 462 16.25 31.29 -13.83
N LYS A 463 16.11 32.55 -14.34
CA LYS A 463 17.09 33.60 -14.12
C LYS A 463 17.21 33.99 -12.64
N GLU A 464 16.10 34.10 -11.95
CA GLU A 464 16.09 34.38 -10.52
C GLU A 464 16.78 33.27 -9.73
N PHE A 465 16.47 32.00 -10.04
CA PHE A 465 17.10 30.85 -9.42
C PHE A 465 18.62 30.85 -9.63
N GLN A 466 19.08 31.07 -10.88
CA GLN A 466 20.53 31.13 -11.21
C GLN A 466 21.27 32.29 -10.56
N ARG A 467 20.61 33.37 -10.17
CA ARG A 467 21.20 34.49 -9.42
C ARG A 467 21.29 34.25 -7.92
N ALA A 468 20.44 33.32 -7.41
CA ALA A 468 20.36 33.01 -5.97
C ALA A 468 21.28 31.84 -5.56
N THR A 469 21.76 31.06 -6.52
CA THR A 469 22.73 29.95 -6.34
C THR A 469 24.13 30.34 -6.77
#